data_3c7468293c55c2edcbffcf4ceaab3100
#
_entry.id   3c7468293c55c2edcbffcf4ceaab3100
#
_cell.length_a   1.000
_cell.length_b   1.000
_cell.length_c   1.000
_cell.angle_alpha   90.00
_cell.angle_beta   90.00
_cell.angle_gamma   90.00
#
_symmetry.space_group_name_H-M   'P 1'
#
loop_
_entity.id
_entity.type
_entity.pdbx_description
1 polymer ?
#
loop_
_entity_poly.entity_id
_entity_poly.type
_entity_poly.pdbx_seq_one_letter_code
_entity_poly.pdbx_strand_id
1 'polypeptide(L)'
;MSKAFQLIDRFSEDVDFAVISGDMSGNQVKMLLSKLMKEVTVGFAEDKSFADISKGSKYRKQAFSYDALVGLDVSVNPIPSRIIVEISAFANPFPYEKRTIEPFVTTYLKKQHLEDVASQYHLEPFELNVLSLKQTLCEKTVSLIRFSMSQDPLASLSSKIRHFCDLNALMTIKDLEEYVCGVEFVRDVETLVKHDQAAFDDPFGWKGLKDLTQSPLVLDFENLWEALTPRYEENLSAIAYREIPSSERVKVSFLKILDSLRTINLTKSSG
;
A
#
# COMPACT_ATOMS: atom_id res chain seq x y z
N MET A 1 -7.26 -1.85 1.88
CA MET A 1 -8.22 -0.94 1.20
C MET A 1 -9.33 -1.70 0.46
N SER A 2 -9.06 -2.69 -0.42
CA SER A 2 -10.11 -3.37 -1.19
C SER A 2 -11.07 -4.18 -0.32
N LYS A 3 -10.59 -5.10 0.51
CA LYS A 3 -11.44 -6.05 1.26
C LYS A 3 -11.99 -5.47 2.57
N ALA A 4 -11.20 -4.70 3.31
CA ALA A 4 -11.60 -4.17 4.61
C ALA A 4 -12.48 -2.91 4.51
N PHE A 5 -12.26 -2.10 3.49
CA PHE A 5 -12.94 -0.81 3.30
C PHE A 5 -13.73 -0.71 1.99
N GLN A 6 -13.55 -1.65 1.08
CA GLN A 6 -14.23 -1.70 -0.24
C GLN A 6 -14.09 -0.40 -1.05
N LEU A 7 -12.91 0.24 -0.97
CA LEU A 7 -12.64 1.55 -1.55
C LEU A 7 -11.98 1.48 -2.94
N ILE A 8 -11.40 0.34 -3.29
CA ILE A 8 -10.68 0.17 -4.55
C ILE A 8 -11.14 -1.08 -5.27
N ASP A 9 -11.36 -0.95 -6.57
CA ASP A 9 -11.91 -1.98 -7.44
C ASP A 9 -10.81 -2.58 -8.33
N ARG A 10 -9.71 -3.01 -7.70
CA ARG A 10 -8.58 -3.66 -8.36
C ARG A 10 -8.05 -4.83 -7.55
N PHE A 11 -7.41 -5.76 -8.23
CA PHE A 11 -6.68 -6.84 -7.58
C PHE A 11 -5.42 -6.32 -6.86
N SER A 12 -5.02 -7.04 -5.83
CA SER A 12 -3.77 -6.84 -5.10
C SER A 12 -3.06 -8.18 -4.99
N GLU A 13 -1.79 -8.20 -5.35
CA GLU A 13 -0.92 -9.38 -5.30
C GLU A 13 -0.23 -9.50 -3.95
N ASP A 14 -0.19 -8.41 -3.18
CA ASP A 14 0.56 -8.27 -1.95
C ASP A 14 -0.36 -8.38 -0.74
N VAL A 15 0.13 -9.08 0.30
CA VAL A 15 -0.48 -9.13 1.63
C VAL A 15 0.57 -8.68 2.63
N ASP A 16 0.35 -7.51 3.23
CA ASP A 16 1.28 -6.87 4.15
C ASP A 16 0.82 -7.02 5.59
N PHE A 17 1.70 -7.55 6.44
CA PHE A 17 1.48 -7.64 7.88
C PHE A 17 2.49 -6.77 8.64
N ALA A 18 1.98 -5.89 9.50
CA ALA A 18 2.77 -5.18 10.48
C ALA A 18 2.64 -5.86 11.85
N VAL A 19 3.77 -6.28 12.40
CA VAL A 19 3.80 -6.98 13.69
C VAL A 19 4.11 -6.00 14.81
N ILE A 20 3.23 -5.96 15.82
CA ILE A 20 3.45 -5.19 17.04
C ILE A 20 4.39 -6.00 17.93
N SER A 21 5.69 -5.65 17.91
CA SER A 21 6.72 -6.41 18.63
C SER A 21 6.86 -6.03 20.10
N GLY A 22 6.36 -4.86 20.54
CA GLY A 22 6.49 -4.39 21.92
C GLY A 22 7.93 -4.50 22.43
N ASP A 23 8.09 -5.06 23.64
CA ASP A 23 9.38 -5.25 24.31
C ASP A 23 10.12 -6.54 23.90
N MET A 24 9.75 -7.17 22.79
CA MET A 24 10.39 -8.41 22.33
C MET A 24 11.86 -8.18 21.96
N SER A 25 12.73 -9.08 22.36
CA SER A 25 14.11 -9.12 21.88
C SER A 25 14.19 -9.41 20.38
N GLY A 26 15.28 -9.03 19.73
CA GLY A 26 15.47 -9.25 18.28
C GLY A 26 15.33 -10.73 17.88
N ASN A 27 15.75 -11.69 18.75
CA ASN A 27 15.58 -13.11 18.51
C ASN A 27 14.10 -13.54 18.59
N GLN A 28 13.35 -13.01 19.55
CA GLN A 28 11.92 -13.29 19.66
C GLN A 28 11.16 -12.76 18.45
N VAL A 29 11.47 -11.54 18.01
CA VAL A 29 10.89 -10.95 16.76
C VAL A 29 11.20 -11.84 15.57
N LYS A 30 12.46 -12.23 15.36
CA LYS A 30 12.87 -13.12 14.27
C LYS A 30 12.10 -14.45 14.26
N MET A 31 11.92 -15.05 15.45
CA MET A 31 11.17 -16.31 15.59
C MET A 31 9.68 -16.09 15.27
N LEU A 32 9.09 -15.01 15.79
CA LEU A 32 7.68 -14.64 15.53
C LEU A 32 7.42 -14.44 14.04
N LEU A 33 8.24 -13.64 13.35
CA LEU A 33 8.10 -13.41 11.90
C LEU A 33 8.26 -14.72 11.11
N SER A 34 9.17 -15.61 11.52
CA SER A 34 9.35 -16.90 10.86
C SER A 34 8.15 -17.83 11.06
N LYS A 35 7.58 -17.84 12.27
CA LYS A 35 6.40 -18.64 12.61
C LYS A 35 5.19 -18.12 11.84
N LEU A 36 4.95 -16.80 11.91
CA LEU A 36 3.83 -16.15 11.24
C LEU A 36 3.85 -16.40 9.73
N MET A 37 5.02 -16.23 9.08
CA MET A 37 5.15 -16.50 7.64
C MET A 37 4.71 -17.94 7.30
N LYS A 38 5.12 -18.94 8.09
CA LYS A 38 4.73 -20.33 7.87
C LYS A 38 3.23 -20.57 8.08
N GLU A 39 2.64 -19.91 9.08
CA GLU A 39 1.21 -20.09 9.42
C GLU A 39 0.30 -19.45 8.37
N VAL A 40 0.60 -18.23 7.93
CA VAL A 40 -0.24 -17.52 6.94
C VAL A 40 -0.10 -18.08 5.52
N THR A 41 0.91 -18.91 5.27
CA THR A 41 1.17 -19.49 3.93
C THR A 41 0.96 -21.01 3.89
N VAL A 42 0.30 -21.57 4.88
CA VAL A 42 -0.06 -23.00 4.88
C VAL A 42 -0.88 -23.33 3.63
N GLY A 43 -0.48 -24.37 2.92
CA GLY A 43 -1.14 -24.82 1.69
C GLY A 43 -0.62 -24.18 0.40
N PHE A 44 0.28 -23.21 0.47
CA PHE A 44 0.92 -22.61 -0.70
C PHE A 44 2.37 -23.09 -0.87
N ALA A 45 2.82 -23.24 -2.11
CA ALA A 45 4.20 -23.57 -2.44
C ALA A 45 5.05 -22.28 -2.57
N GLU A 46 6.20 -22.22 -1.88
CA GLU A 46 7.14 -21.09 -2.01
C GLU A 46 7.65 -21.00 -3.45
N ASP A 47 7.47 -19.84 -4.09
CA ASP A 47 8.04 -19.54 -5.41
C ASP A 47 9.51 -19.11 -5.26
N LYS A 48 10.42 -20.07 -5.40
CA LYS A 48 11.87 -19.85 -5.29
C LYS A 48 12.45 -19.06 -6.47
N SER A 49 11.69 -18.86 -7.55
CA SER A 49 12.12 -18.07 -8.71
C SER A 49 11.94 -16.57 -8.49
N PHE A 50 11.19 -16.18 -7.46
CA PHE A 50 10.98 -14.78 -7.11
C PHE A 50 12.29 -14.14 -6.65
N ALA A 51 12.76 -13.13 -7.36
CA ALA A 51 14.08 -12.55 -7.12
C ALA A 51 14.18 -11.69 -5.84
N ASP A 52 13.07 -11.07 -5.42
CA ASP A 52 13.03 -10.12 -4.30
C ASP A 52 12.63 -10.79 -2.98
N ILE A 53 13.30 -11.88 -2.63
CA ILE A 53 13.09 -12.61 -1.37
C ILE A 53 13.89 -11.97 -0.25
N SER A 54 13.25 -11.72 0.90
CA SER A 54 13.90 -11.32 2.15
C SER A 54 13.51 -12.24 3.30
N LYS A 55 14.50 -12.76 4.02
CA LYS A 55 14.32 -13.61 5.23
C LYS A 55 15.02 -12.98 6.44
N GLY A 56 14.96 -11.65 6.52
CA GLY A 56 15.58 -10.86 7.58
C GLY A 56 14.97 -11.07 8.97
N SER A 57 15.63 -10.48 9.98
CA SER A 57 15.20 -10.59 11.39
C SER A 57 14.01 -9.71 11.73
N LYS A 58 13.83 -8.58 11.03
CA LYS A 58 12.75 -7.60 11.25
C LYS A 58 11.82 -7.46 10.05
N TYR A 59 12.17 -8.06 8.92
CA TYR A 59 11.40 -8.00 7.68
C TYR A 59 11.53 -9.32 6.92
N ARG A 60 10.41 -9.80 6.39
CA ARG A 60 10.34 -10.96 5.52
C ARG A 60 9.44 -10.66 4.34
N LYS A 61 9.89 -11.06 3.16
CA LYS A 61 9.17 -11.01 1.91
C LYS A 61 9.37 -12.30 1.15
N GLN A 62 8.30 -12.99 0.85
CA GLN A 62 8.34 -14.25 0.11
C GLN A 62 7.15 -14.29 -0.85
N ALA A 63 7.33 -14.97 -1.96
CA ALA A 63 6.26 -15.22 -2.92
C ALA A 63 5.84 -16.69 -2.85
N PHE A 64 4.55 -16.92 -3.08
CA PHE A 64 3.94 -18.24 -3.04
C PHE A 64 3.08 -18.43 -4.29
N SER A 65 3.32 -19.53 -4.99
CA SER A 65 2.54 -19.88 -6.17
C SER A 65 1.25 -20.59 -5.80
N TYR A 66 0.25 -20.39 -6.64
CA TYR A 66 -1.00 -21.17 -6.63
C TYR A 66 -1.31 -21.64 -8.04
N ASP A 67 -2.04 -22.74 -8.14
CA ASP A 67 -2.45 -23.27 -9.43
C ASP A 67 -3.48 -22.35 -10.07
N ALA A 68 -3.22 -21.94 -11.32
CA ALA A 68 -4.21 -21.21 -12.10
C ALA A 68 -5.42 -22.12 -12.36
N LEU A 69 -6.62 -21.53 -12.34
CA LEU A 69 -7.84 -22.28 -12.70
C LEU A 69 -7.72 -22.83 -14.12
N VAL A 70 -8.05 -24.10 -14.27
CA VAL A 70 -8.04 -24.78 -15.57
C VAL A 70 -8.98 -24.06 -16.53
N GLY A 71 -8.49 -23.71 -17.73
CA GLY A 71 -9.27 -23.05 -18.78
C GLY A 71 -9.10 -21.53 -18.85
N LEU A 72 -8.34 -20.90 -17.94
CA LEU A 72 -7.93 -19.52 -18.11
C LEU A 72 -6.67 -19.48 -18.99
N ASP A 73 -6.71 -18.70 -20.05
CA ASP A 73 -5.53 -18.44 -20.88
C ASP A 73 -4.56 -17.53 -20.10
N VAL A 74 -3.52 -18.15 -19.55
CA VAL A 74 -2.50 -17.47 -18.73
C VAL A 74 -1.74 -16.42 -19.57
N SER A 75 -1.72 -16.55 -20.89
CA SER A 75 -1.06 -15.59 -21.78
C SER A 75 -1.79 -14.25 -21.86
N VAL A 76 -3.07 -14.22 -21.50
CA VAL A 76 -3.92 -13.03 -21.51
C VAL A 76 -4.16 -12.49 -20.08
N ASN A 77 -3.79 -13.25 -19.04
CA ASN A 77 -4.01 -12.84 -17.67
C ASN A 77 -2.83 -12.00 -17.15
N PRO A 78 -3.01 -10.69 -16.91
CA PRO A 78 -1.96 -9.82 -16.40
C PRO A 78 -1.64 -10.06 -14.91
N ILE A 79 -2.45 -10.88 -14.22
CA ILE A 79 -2.27 -11.17 -12.79
C ILE A 79 -1.41 -12.43 -12.66
N PRO A 80 -0.21 -12.33 -12.06
CA PRO A 80 0.64 -13.48 -11.83
C PRO A 80 -0.03 -14.51 -10.92
N SER A 81 0.17 -15.81 -11.18
CA SER A 81 -0.34 -16.90 -10.34
C SER A 81 0.50 -17.04 -9.05
N ARG A 82 0.70 -15.92 -8.36
CA ARG A 82 1.45 -15.85 -7.11
C ARG A 82 0.85 -14.84 -6.14
N ILE A 83 1.08 -15.05 -4.86
CA ILE A 83 0.80 -14.12 -3.77
C ILE A 83 2.13 -13.73 -3.15
N ILE A 84 2.36 -12.43 -2.95
CA ILE A 84 3.51 -11.92 -2.22
C ILE A 84 3.07 -11.65 -0.78
N VAL A 85 3.80 -12.21 0.18
CA VAL A 85 3.55 -11.99 1.61
C VAL A 85 4.73 -11.24 2.20
N GLU A 86 4.43 -10.06 2.76
CA GLU A 86 5.39 -9.22 3.46
C GLU A 86 5.03 -9.17 4.94
N ILE A 87 6.00 -9.37 5.83
CA ILE A 87 5.82 -9.27 7.27
C ILE A 87 6.92 -8.39 7.84
N SER A 88 6.52 -7.27 8.45
CA SER A 88 7.41 -6.26 8.98
C SER A 88 7.19 -6.04 10.48
N ALA A 89 8.27 -5.93 11.25
CA ALA A 89 8.26 -5.53 12.66
C ALA A 89 8.83 -4.12 12.87
N PHE A 90 9.15 -3.38 11.81
CA PHE A 90 9.59 -1.98 11.87
C PHE A 90 8.55 -1.00 11.33
N ALA A 91 7.52 -1.49 10.63
CA ALA A 91 6.41 -0.63 10.22
C ALA A 91 5.71 -0.04 11.45
N ASN A 92 5.17 1.16 11.29
CA ASN A 92 4.30 1.75 12.31
C ASN A 92 2.86 1.26 12.11
N PRO A 93 2.38 0.29 12.91
CA PRO A 93 1.04 -0.27 12.74
C PRO A 93 -0.07 0.59 13.34
N PHE A 94 0.20 1.81 13.77
CA PHE A 94 -0.74 2.67 14.48
C PHE A 94 -1.05 3.96 13.71
N PRO A 95 -2.31 4.43 13.81
CA PRO A 95 -3.45 3.77 14.43
C PRO A 95 -4.03 2.65 13.55
N TYR A 96 -4.56 1.62 14.18
CA TYR A 96 -5.31 0.55 13.52
C TYR A 96 -6.73 0.47 14.06
N GLU A 97 -7.60 -0.18 13.30
CA GLU A 97 -8.99 -0.43 13.68
C GLU A 97 -9.39 -1.87 13.35
N LYS A 98 -10.33 -2.40 14.11
CA LYS A 98 -10.86 -3.74 13.88
C LYS A 98 -11.86 -3.72 12.74
N ARG A 99 -11.65 -4.54 11.73
CA ARG A 99 -12.50 -4.62 10.53
C ARG A 99 -12.83 -6.06 10.18
N THR A 100 -14.03 -6.25 9.69
CA THR A 100 -14.45 -7.52 9.08
C THR A 100 -13.88 -7.60 7.67
N ILE A 101 -13.19 -8.69 7.39
CA ILE A 101 -12.67 -9.03 6.06
C ILE A 101 -13.59 -10.08 5.46
N GLU A 102 -14.17 -9.77 4.31
CA GLU A 102 -14.98 -10.73 3.56
C GLU A 102 -14.27 -11.10 2.24
N PRO A 103 -14.07 -12.40 1.96
CA PRO A 103 -13.55 -12.86 0.68
C PRO A 103 -14.45 -12.43 -0.49
N PHE A 104 -13.90 -12.07 -1.63
CA PHE A 104 -14.70 -11.69 -2.82
C PHE A 104 -15.65 -12.82 -3.28
N VAL A 105 -15.18 -14.06 -3.17
CA VAL A 105 -16.01 -15.24 -3.51
C VAL A 105 -17.22 -15.32 -2.58
N THR A 106 -17.07 -15.00 -1.29
CA THR A 106 -18.19 -14.98 -0.33
C THR A 106 -19.21 -13.90 -0.69
N THR A 107 -18.74 -12.70 -1.03
CA THR A 107 -19.63 -11.64 -1.53
C THR A 107 -20.39 -12.07 -2.79
N TYR A 108 -19.74 -12.80 -3.70
CA TYR A 108 -20.37 -13.35 -4.89
C TYR A 108 -21.41 -14.42 -4.54
N LEU A 109 -21.03 -15.40 -3.70
CA LEU A 109 -21.92 -16.48 -3.28
C LEU A 109 -23.19 -15.97 -2.58
N LYS A 110 -23.08 -14.97 -1.71
CA LYS A 110 -24.21 -14.29 -1.08
C LYS A 110 -25.17 -13.68 -2.11
N LYS A 111 -24.63 -13.03 -3.16
CA LYS A 111 -25.45 -12.46 -4.23
C LYS A 111 -26.19 -13.54 -5.07
N GLN A 112 -25.69 -14.77 -5.04
CA GLN A 112 -26.30 -15.91 -5.72
C GLN A 112 -27.17 -16.76 -4.78
N HIS A 113 -27.37 -16.36 -3.51
CA HIS A 113 -28.07 -17.12 -2.48
C HIS A 113 -27.47 -18.52 -2.24
N LEU A 114 -26.12 -18.59 -2.22
CA LEU A 114 -25.33 -19.81 -2.04
C LEU A 114 -24.47 -19.71 -0.77
N GLU A 115 -25.03 -19.18 0.33
CA GLU A 115 -24.32 -19.01 1.61
C GLU A 115 -23.85 -20.35 2.17
N ASP A 116 -24.60 -21.44 1.96
CA ASP A 116 -24.23 -22.78 2.41
C ASP A 116 -22.89 -23.24 1.78
N VAL A 117 -22.64 -22.85 0.53
CA VAL A 117 -21.36 -23.13 -0.16
C VAL A 117 -20.21 -22.37 0.52
N ALA A 118 -20.44 -21.12 0.92
CA ALA A 118 -19.41 -20.36 1.64
C ALA A 118 -19.03 -21.05 2.95
N SER A 119 -20.01 -21.55 3.72
CA SER A 119 -19.79 -22.28 4.96
C SER A 119 -19.10 -23.62 4.73
N GLN A 120 -19.47 -24.35 3.69
CA GLN A 120 -18.85 -25.64 3.34
C GLN A 120 -17.33 -25.51 3.08
N TYR A 121 -16.89 -24.38 2.52
CA TYR A 121 -15.49 -24.11 2.18
C TYR A 121 -14.77 -23.19 3.18
N HIS A 122 -15.37 -22.91 4.34
CA HIS A 122 -14.81 -22.04 5.38
C HIS A 122 -14.40 -20.66 4.86
N LEU A 123 -15.31 -20.05 4.07
CA LEU A 123 -15.13 -18.74 3.46
C LEU A 123 -15.89 -17.64 4.21
N GLU A 124 -16.21 -17.87 5.47
CA GLU A 124 -16.90 -16.90 6.32
C GLU A 124 -16.06 -15.63 6.51
N PRO A 125 -16.69 -14.47 6.67
CA PRO A 125 -16.01 -13.25 7.07
C PRO A 125 -15.28 -13.42 8.42
N PHE A 126 -14.13 -12.80 8.55
CA PHE A 126 -13.33 -12.83 9.78
C PHE A 126 -12.85 -11.43 10.16
N GLU A 127 -12.49 -11.23 11.43
CA GLU A 127 -12.02 -9.94 11.91
C GLU A 127 -10.50 -9.84 11.92
N LEU A 128 -9.98 -8.70 11.45
CA LEU A 128 -8.56 -8.34 11.55
C LEU A 128 -8.40 -6.91 12.06
N ASN A 129 -7.26 -6.65 12.71
CA ASN A 129 -6.77 -5.30 12.90
C ASN A 129 -6.20 -4.79 11.58
N VAL A 130 -6.72 -3.70 11.08
CA VAL A 130 -6.37 -3.11 9.80
C VAL A 130 -5.88 -1.70 10.04
N LEU A 131 -4.84 -1.30 9.34
CA LEU A 131 -4.31 0.06 9.40
C LEU A 131 -5.42 1.06 9.08
N SER A 132 -5.52 2.14 9.85
CA SER A 132 -6.54 3.16 9.61
C SER A 132 -6.36 3.83 8.25
N LEU A 133 -7.44 4.38 7.71
CA LEU A 133 -7.38 5.07 6.43
C LEU A 133 -6.51 6.34 6.47
N LYS A 134 -6.48 7.07 7.60
CA LYS A 134 -5.59 8.22 7.80
C LYS A 134 -4.12 7.79 7.73
N GLN A 135 -3.76 6.73 8.45
CA GLN A 135 -2.39 6.21 8.43
C GLN A 135 -2.01 5.68 7.04
N THR A 136 -2.93 4.94 6.39
CA THR A 136 -2.73 4.46 5.02
C THR A 136 -2.47 5.60 4.03
N LEU A 137 -3.20 6.71 4.17
CA LEU A 137 -3.01 7.92 3.35
C LEU A 137 -1.61 8.52 3.58
N CYS A 138 -1.21 8.69 4.83
CA CYS A 138 0.12 9.20 5.18
C CYS A 138 1.23 8.29 4.65
N GLU A 139 1.13 6.97 4.84
CA GLU A 139 2.16 6.02 4.39
C GLU A 139 2.33 6.03 2.86
N LYS A 140 1.22 6.06 2.12
CA LYS A 140 1.30 6.13 0.65
C LYS A 140 1.90 7.45 0.18
N THR A 141 1.56 8.55 0.83
CA THR A 141 2.13 9.88 0.54
C THR A 141 3.63 9.89 0.80
N VAL A 142 4.08 9.46 1.99
CA VAL A 142 5.49 9.39 2.36
C VAL A 142 6.26 8.45 1.44
N SER A 143 5.68 7.28 1.11
CA SER A 143 6.26 6.33 0.17
C SER A 143 6.53 6.98 -1.20
N LEU A 144 5.55 7.67 -1.79
CA LEU A 144 5.75 8.34 -3.09
C LEU A 144 6.82 9.43 -3.01
N ILE A 145 6.84 10.23 -1.95
CA ILE A 145 7.87 11.27 -1.75
C ILE A 145 9.25 10.61 -1.66
N ARG A 146 9.41 9.56 -0.87
CA ARG A 146 10.68 8.83 -0.74
C ARG A 146 11.13 8.23 -2.07
N PHE A 147 10.26 7.54 -2.79
CA PHE A 147 10.59 6.93 -4.08
C PHE A 147 10.96 7.95 -5.15
N SER A 148 10.42 9.18 -5.08
CA SER A 148 10.81 10.27 -5.98
C SER A 148 12.27 10.74 -5.77
N MET A 149 12.86 10.46 -4.62
CA MET A 149 14.26 10.82 -4.30
C MET A 149 15.29 9.86 -4.92
N SER A 150 14.86 8.80 -5.61
CA SER A 150 15.78 7.87 -6.26
C SER A 150 16.54 8.52 -7.42
N GLN A 151 17.60 7.84 -7.90
CA GLN A 151 18.38 8.29 -9.07
C GLN A 151 17.52 8.35 -10.35
N ASP A 152 16.51 7.49 -10.44
CA ASP A 152 15.51 7.52 -11.50
C ASP A 152 14.12 7.65 -10.85
N PRO A 153 13.65 8.89 -10.61
CA PRO A 153 12.34 9.14 -10.01
C PRO A 153 11.19 8.54 -10.82
N LEU A 154 11.28 8.60 -12.15
CA LEU A 154 10.20 8.12 -13.03
C LEU A 154 10.04 6.60 -12.95
N ALA A 155 11.13 5.84 -13.04
CA ALA A 155 11.08 4.39 -12.89
C ALA A 155 10.61 3.97 -11.49
N SER A 156 11.10 4.64 -10.46
CA SER A 156 10.72 4.36 -9.07
C SER A 156 9.25 4.65 -8.79
N LEU A 157 8.74 5.80 -9.24
CA LEU A 157 7.32 6.15 -9.10
C LEU A 157 6.42 5.24 -9.95
N SER A 158 6.89 4.81 -11.13
CA SER A 158 6.18 3.81 -11.96
C SER A 158 5.94 2.51 -11.19
N SER A 159 6.91 2.07 -10.38
CA SER A 159 6.74 0.88 -9.54
C SER A 159 5.69 1.05 -8.43
N LYS A 160 5.37 2.30 -8.08
CA LYS A 160 4.39 2.69 -7.07
C LYS A 160 3.14 3.36 -7.66
N ILE A 161 2.93 3.24 -8.96
CA ILE A 161 1.86 3.93 -9.69
C ILE A 161 0.46 3.69 -9.08
N ARG A 162 0.24 2.50 -8.51
CA ARG A 162 -1.00 2.14 -7.82
C ARG A 162 -1.30 3.03 -6.61
N HIS A 163 -0.29 3.61 -5.97
CA HIS A 163 -0.49 4.48 -4.80
C HIS A 163 -1.23 5.77 -5.16
N PHE A 164 -1.02 6.30 -6.35
CA PHE A 164 -1.77 7.49 -6.81
C PHE A 164 -3.27 7.20 -6.94
N CYS A 165 -3.63 6.04 -7.52
CA CYS A 165 -5.02 5.60 -7.59
C CYS A 165 -5.63 5.39 -6.19
N ASP A 166 -4.89 4.76 -5.30
CA ASP A 166 -5.32 4.50 -3.92
C ASP A 166 -5.53 5.81 -3.14
N LEU A 167 -4.63 6.80 -3.31
CA LEU A 167 -4.77 8.12 -2.72
C LEU A 167 -5.99 8.87 -3.27
N ASN A 168 -6.24 8.78 -4.60
CA ASN A 168 -7.47 9.33 -5.16
C ASN A 168 -8.72 8.70 -4.53
N ALA A 169 -8.74 7.37 -4.33
CA ALA A 169 -9.87 6.70 -3.69
C ALA A 169 -10.07 7.18 -2.24
N LEU A 170 -8.99 7.37 -1.47
CA LEU A 170 -9.04 7.91 -0.11
C LEU A 170 -9.56 9.35 -0.11
N MET A 171 -9.15 10.19 -1.06
CA MET A 171 -9.60 11.58 -1.19
C MET A 171 -11.07 11.73 -1.61
N THR A 172 -11.77 10.65 -1.98
CA THR A 172 -13.23 10.69 -2.19
C THR A 172 -14.02 10.63 -0.88
N ILE A 173 -13.36 10.30 0.23
CA ILE A 173 -13.97 10.25 1.57
C ILE A 173 -13.87 11.65 2.19
N LYS A 174 -15.02 12.28 2.45
CA LYS A 174 -15.09 13.65 2.94
C LYS A 174 -14.22 13.89 4.18
N ASP A 175 -14.30 13.00 5.17
CA ASP A 175 -13.52 13.13 6.41
C ASP A 175 -12.00 13.08 6.16
N LEU A 176 -11.56 12.33 5.15
CA LEU A 176 -10.14 12.27 4.79
C LEU A 176 -9.71 13.47 3.95
N GLU A 177 -10.57 13.99 3.08
CA GLU A 177 -10.30 15.23 2.36
C GLU A 177 -10.17 16.41 3.35
N GLU A 178 -11.09 16.50 4.33
CA GLU A 178 -11.01 17.49 5.41
C GLU A 178 -9.74 17.30 6.27
N TYR A 179 -9.38 16.06 6.60
CA TYR A 179 -8.16 15.74 7.32
C TYR A 179 -6.90 16.21 6.58
N VAL A 180 -6.82 15.97 5.27
CA VAL A 180 -5.69 16.42 4.43
C VAL A 180 -5.54 17.93 4.46
N CYS A 181 -6.63 18.68 4.47
CA CYS A 181 -6.60 20.15 4.55
C CYS A 181 -6.23 20.67 5.96
N GLY A 182 -6.15 19.80 6.96
CA GLY A 182 -5.89 20.16 8.35
C GLY A 182 -4.42 20.05 8.77
N VAL A 183 -4.07 20.75 9.86
CA VAL A 183 -2.71 20.70 10.45
C VAL A 183 -2.34 19.33 11.01
N GLU A 184 -3.35 18.49 11.30
CA GLU A 184 -3.16 17.14 11.83
C GLU A 184 -2.44 16.26 10.80
N PHE A 185 -2.89 16.27 9.54
CA PHE A 185 -2.28 15.51 8.44
C PHE A 185 -0.78 15.74 8.32
N VAL A 186 -0.38 16.97 8.40
CA VAL A 186 1.03 17.34 8.22
C VAL A 186 1.88 16.91 9.39
N ARG A 187 1.39 17.10 10.61
CA ARG A 187 2.07 16.60 11.80
C ARG A 187 2.24 15.08 11.72
N ASP A 188 1.21 14.37 11.24
CA ASP A 188 1.24 12.91 11.14
C ASP A 188 2.21 12.46 10.02
N VAL A 189 2.23 13.16 8.88
CA VAL A 189 3.22 12.94 7.80
C VAL A 189 4.65 13.23 8.30
N GLU A 190 4.90 14.34 8.99
CA GLU A 190 6.23 14.64 9.54
C GLU A 190 6.71 13.59 10.54
N THR A 191 5.78 13.10 11.37
CA THR A 191 6.08 12.04 12.34
C THR A 191 6.45 10.74 11.63
N LEU A 192 5.69 10.39 10.60
CA LEU A 192 5.94 9.19 9.79
C LEU A 192 7.25 9.31 9.00
N VAL A 193 7.56 10.47 8.44
CA VAL A 193 8.85 10.72 7.76
C VAL A 193 10.02 10.47 8.69
N LYS A 194 9.99 10.98 9.92
CA LYS A 194 11.05 10.74 10.90
C LYS A 194 11.22 9.26 11.21
N HIS A 195 10.11 8.54 11.34
CA HIS A 195 10.12 7.09 11.56
C HIS A 195 10.69 6.35 10.34
N ASP A 196 10.25 6.70 9.12
CA ASP A 196 10.69 6.09 7.87
C ASP A 196 12.19 6.36 7.62
N GLN A 197 12.66 7.59 7.86
CA GLN A 197 14.08 7.96 7.78
C GLN A 197 14.96 7.21 8.80
N ALA A 198 14.42 6.84 9.95
CA ALA A 198 15.13 6.01 10.92
C ALA A 198 15.20 4.52 10.48
N ALA A 199 14.23 4.07 9.71
CA ALA A 199 14.11 2.68 9.26
C ALA A 199 14.86 2.40 7.94
N PHE A 200 14.95 3.38 7.03
CA PHE A 200 15.47 3.22 5.67
C PHE A 200 16.59 4.19 5.34
N ASP A 201 17.69 3.65 4.81
CA ASP A 201 18.82 4.43 4.30
C ASP A 201 18.62 4.89 2.85
N ASP A 202 17.88 4.14 2.09
CA ASP A 202 17.61 4.38 0.67
C ASP A 202 16.27 5.09 0.43
N PRO A 203 16.19 5.90 -0.64
CA PRO A 203 17.27 6.27 -1.57
C PRO A 203 18.26 7.29 -0.96
N PHE A 204 19.41 7.45 -1.61
CA PHE A 204 20.41 8.45 -1.19
C PHE A 204 19.79 9.84 -1.03
N GLY A 205 20.08 10.51 0.07
CA GLY A 205 19.52 11.81 0.41
C GLY A 205 18.21 11.77 1.20
N TRP A 206 17.51 10.62 1.27
CA TRP A 206 16.24 10.49 2.01
C TRP A 206 16.39 10.88 3.48
N LYS A 207 17.40 10.36 4.18
CA LYS A 207 17.67 10.71 5.59
C LYS A 207 17.98 12.18 5.81
N GLY A 208 18.51 12.86 4.80
CA GLY A 208 18.87 14.28 4.85
C GLY A 208 17.74 15.24 4.49
N LEU A 209 16.64 14.73 3.95
CA LEU A 209 15.50 15.56 3.54
C LEU A 209 14.75 16.09 4.77
N LYS A 210 14.95 17.37 5.07
CA LYS A 210 14.30 18.06 6.20
C LYS A 210 13.01 18.74 5.81
N ASP A 211 12.86 19.08 4.56
CA ASP A 211 11.74 19.77 3.97
C ASP A 211 11.17 18.95 2.81
N LEU A 212 10.00 18.40 2.99
CA LEU A 212 9.35 17.53 1.99
C LEU A 212 9.04 18.28 0.69
N THR A 213 8.91 19.60 0.76
CA THR A 213 8.66 20.43 -0.44
C THR A 213 9.85 20.49 -1.38
N GLN A 214 11.03 20.07 -0.92
CA GLN A 214 12.26 19.98 -1.74
C GLN A 214 12.39 18.63 -2.45
N SER A 215 11.45 17.71 -2.25
CA SER A 215 11.46 16.44 -2.98
C SER A 215 11.09 16.64 -4.46
N PRO A 216 11.66 15.85 -5.39
CA PRO A 216 11.35 15.94 -6.81
C PRO A 216 9.83 15.85 -7.09
N LEU A 217 9.12 14.98 -6.37
CA LEU A 217 7.68 14.82 -6.54
C LEU A 217 6.89 16.08 -6.21
N VAL A 218 7.30 16.86 -5.20
CA VAL A 218 6.60 18.09 -4.82
C VAL A 218 7.00 19.26 -5.71
N LEU A 219 8.27 19.32 -6.10
CA LEU A 219 8.79 20.40 -6.96
C LEU A 219 8.29 20.33 -8.38
N ASP A 220 8.20 19.12 -8.95
CA ASP A 220 7.98 18.91 -10.39
C ASP A 220 6.87 17.88 -10.67
N PHE A 221 5.85 17.84 -9.84
CA PHE A 221 4.78 16.86 -9.93
C PHE A 221 4.09 16.85 -11.31
N GLU A 222 3.85 18.01 -11.89
CA GLU A 222 3.12 18.11 -13.15
C GLU A 222 3.84 17.37 -14.30
N ASN A 223 5.13 17.62 -14.46
CA ASN A 223 5.92 16.96 -15.50
C ASN A 223 6.10 15.46 -15.20
N LEU A 224 6.32 15.10 -13.93
CA LEU A 224 6.40 13.69 -13.52
C LEU A 224 5.08 12.96 -13.77
N TRP A 225 3.94 13.58 -13.47
CA TRP A 225 2.64 12.96 -13.69
C TRP A 225 2.32 12.81 -15.18
N GLU A 226 2.62 13.80 -16.01
CA GLU A 226 2.48 13.68 -17.45
C GLU A 226 3.25 12.49 -18.00
N ALA A 227 4.51 12.31 -17.57
CA ALA A 227 5.33 11.18 -17.96
C ALA A 227 4.85 9.83 -17.39
N LEU A 228 4.18 9.83 -16.22
CA LEU A 228 3.64 8.64 -15.57
C LEU A 228 2.26 8.21 -16.11
N THR A 229 1.51 9.13 -16.72
CA THR A 229 0.12 8.90 -17.14
C THR A 229 -0.04 7.66 -18.04
N PRO A 230 0.78 7.43 -19.09
CA PRO A 230 0.64 6.21 -19.90
C PRO A 230 0.80 4.93 -19.07
N ARG A 231 1.74 4.95 -18.12
CA ARG A 231 1.99 3.81 -17.23
C ARG A 231 0.88 3.61 -16.21
N TYR A 232 0.27 4.70 -15.74
CA TYR A 232 -0.91 4.66 -14.89
C TYR A 232 -2.06 3.93 -15.60
N GLU A 233 -2.40 4.35 -16.80
CA GLU A 233 -3.51 3.81 -17.58
C GLU A 233 -3.28 2.33 -17.95
N GLU A 234 -2.09 1.96 -18.41
CA GLU A 234 -1.73 0.59 -18.74
C GLU A 234 -1.82 -0.34 -17.52
N ASN A 235 -1.13 0.01 -16.41
CA ASN A 235 -1.07 -0.86 -15.24
C ASN A 235 -2.42 -1.01 -14.54
N LEU A 236 -3.14 0.09 -14.38
CA LEU A 236 -4.41 0.03 -13.64
C LEU A 236 -5.49 -0.69 -14.45
N SER A 237 -5.56 -0.47 -15.76
CA SER A 237 -6.51 -1.18 -16.65
C SER A 237 -6.29 -2.69 -16.64
N ALA A 238 -5.03 -3.12 -16.48
CA ALA A 238 -4.68 -4.54 -16.45
C ALA A 238 -5.18 -5.28 -15.18
N ILE A 239 -5.32 -4.58 -14.05
CA ILE A 239 -5.64 -5.20 -12.75
C ILE A 239 -7.00 -4.75 -12.18
N ALA A 240 -7.63 -3.74 -12.75
CA ALA A 240 -8.93 -3.26 -12.30
C ALA A 240 -10.05 -4.18 -12.82
N TYR A 241 -11.08 -4.40 -11.98
CA TYR A 241 -12.30 -5.11 -12.39
C TYR A 241 -13.51 -4.17 -12.53
N ARG A 242 -13.27 -2.86 -12.45
CA ARG A 242 -14.19 -1.77 -12.81
C ARG A 242 -13.41 -0.66 -13.49
N GLU A 243 -14.13 0.36 -13.96
CA GLU A 243 -13.54 1.54 -14.57
C GLU A 243 -12.56 2.23 -13.60
N ILE A 244 -11.36 2.53 -14.08
CA ILE A 244 -10.35 3.26 -13.31
C ILE A 244 -10.65 4.76 -13.30
N PRO A 245 -10.29 5.48 -12.24
CA PRO A 245 -10.34 6.94 -12.25
C PRO A 245 -9.50 7.51 -13.40
N SER A 246 -9.99 8.57 -14.06
CA SER A 246 -9.19 9.26 -15.07
C SER A 246 -7.88 9.81 -14.47
N SER A 247 -6.82 9.85 -15.28
CA SER A 247 -5.53 10.41 -14.87
C SER A 247 -5.66 11.85 -14.37
N GLU A 248 -6.54 12.65 -14.97
CA GLU A 248 -6.82 14.02 -14.52
C GLU A 248 -7.45 14.07 -13.11
N ARG A 249 -8.41 13.20 -12.83
CA ARG A 249 -9.01 13.12 -11.49
C ARG A 249 -8.00 12.74 -10.44
N VAL A 250 -7.11 11.79 -10.73
CA VAL A 250 -6.02 11.38 -9.85
C VAL A 250 -5.04 12.51 -9.63
N LYS A 251 -4.67 13.24 -10.70
CA LYS A 251 -3.83 14.44 -10.63
C LYS A 251 -4.40 15.47 -9.66
N VAL A 252 -5.67 15.83 -9.83
CA VAL A 252 -6.36 16.83 -8.98
C VAL A 252 -6.36 16.39 -7.50
N SER A 253 -6.66 15.11 -7.24
CA SER A 253 -6.64 14.59 -5.85
C SER A 253 -5.26 14.67 -5.23
N PHE A 254 -4.21 14.35 -6.00
CA PHE A 254 -2.85 14.38 -5.49
C PHE A 254 -2.32 15.80 -5.31
N LEU A 255 -2.69 16.74 -6.18
CA LEU A 255 -2.35 18.16 -6.00
C LEU A 255 -2.88 18.72 -4.68
N LYS A 256 -4.09 18.36 -4.26
CA LYS A 256 -4.63 18.77 -2.94
C LYS A 256 -3.74 18.28 -1.78
N ILE A 257 -3.21 17.06 -1.88
CA ILE A 257 -2.28 16.52 -0.89
C ILE A 257 -0.97 17.32 -0.88
N LEU A 258 -0.42 17.63 -2.05
CA LEU A 258 0.81 18.41 -2.17
C LEU A 258 0.64 19.86 -1.66
N ASP A 259 -0.50 20.47 -1.93
CA ASP A 259 -0.79 21.83 -1.47
C ASP A 259 -0.85 21.91 0.06
N SER A 260 -1.39 20.88 0.71
CA SER A 260 -1.36 20.79 2.18
C SER A 260 0.06 20.70 2.72
N LEU A 261 0.94 19.94 2.07
CA LEU A 261 2.35 19.85 2.45
C LEU A 261 3.11 21.16 2.24
N ARG A 262 2.78 21.93 1.18
CA ARG A 262 3.39 23.22 0.86
C ARG A 262 3.00 24.32 1.85
N THR A 263 1.76 24.33 2.31
CA THR A 263 1.21 25.41 3.17
C THR A 263 1.93 25.50 4.52
N ILE A 264 2.54 24.42 5.01
CA ILE A 264 3.15 24.36 6.33
C ILE A 264 4.51 24.99 6.43
N ASN A 265 5.28 24.98 5.36
CA ASN A 265 6.56 25.69 5.37
C ASN A 265 6.38 27.20 5.42
N LEU A 266 5.25 27.73 4.93
CA LEU A 266 4.91 29.14 5.04
C LEU A 266 4.66 29.57 6.50
N THR A 267 4.10 28.67 7.34
CA THR A 267 3.84 28.97 8.75
C THR A 267 5.09 28.82 9.64
N LYS A 268 6.04 27.93 9.27
CA LYS A 268 7.33 27.78 9.99
C LYS A 268 8.35 28.89 9.68
N SER A 269 8.23 29.56 8.53
CA SER A 269 9.09 30.67 8.16
C SER A 269 8.59 32.04 8.68
N SER A 270 7.42 32.08 9.27
CA SER A 270 6.79 33.31 9.78
C SER A 270 6.78 33.38 11.32
N GLY A 271 7.41 32.47 12.02
CA GLY A 271 7.63 32.42 13.48
C GLY A 271 9.09 32.33 13.81
#